data_820aa1349cfd38eb874cf787dd25c947
#
_entry.id   820aa1349cfd38eb874cf787dd25c947
#
_cell.length_a   1.000
_cell.length_b   1.000
_cell.length_c   1.000
_cell.angle_alpha   90.00
_cell.angle_beta   90.00
_cell.angle_gamma   90.00
#
_symmetry.space_group_name_H-M   'P 1'
#
loop_
_entity.id
_entity.type
_entity.pdbx_description
1 polymer ?
#
loop_
_entity_poly.entity_id
_entity_poly.type
_entity_poly.pdbx_seq_one_letter_code
_entity_poly.pdbx_strand_id
1 'polypeptide(L)'
;MRTHRTATALLAAGALVLAAGCSSSGGKEAEESKERGGGGVVADTPRMKVAMVTHSGEGDTFWDIVQKGAKVAAKKDNVEFLYAANKEGKEQAQLVQTYIDQKVDGIVVTLAKPEAVRDVVKKAVAAGIPVVTINSGGEFSRAFGALTHIGQDESVAGEAVGEELNARGKKKAVCVIHEQGNVSLEARCAGVKKTFKGSVENLNVEGTNMPASTSTIQAKLQATGDVDAVVTLGAPFAAASVQAKKGAKASAEINTFDLNADVVKQLKAGEVGFAVDQQPYLQGYLAVDELWLNKVNRNVIGGGKPVLTGPALIRQKDAEALAELTADGTR
;
A
#
# COMPACT_ATOMS: atom_id res chain seq x y z
N MET A 1 -79.13 49.79 -26.21
CA MET A 1 -80.32 49.00 -26.53
C MET A 1 -79.93 47.53 -26.38
N ARG A 2 -80.49 46.94 -25.35
CA ARG A 2 -81.37 45.76 -25.40
C ARG A 2 -80.71 44.56 -26.11
N THR A 3 -80.67 43.34 -25.67
CA THR A 3 -81.40 42.58 -24.65
C THR A 3 -80.83 41.18 -24.61
N HIS A 4 -80.72 40.60 -23.44
CA HIS A 4 -81.21 39.28 -22.97
C HIS A 4 -81.04 38.07 -23.91
N ARG A 5 -80.75 36.87 -23.54
CA ARG A 5 -81.15 36.01 -22.41
C ARG A 5 -80.49 34.65 -22.59
N THR A 6 -80.12 34.13 -21.50
CA THR A 6 -80.40 32.90 -20.75
C THR A 6 -80.00 31.59 -21.33
N ALA A 7 -79.08 30.95 -20.60
CA ALA A 7 -79.27 29.79 -19.76
C ALA A 7 -79.54 28.46 -20.49
N THR A 8 -78.72 27.49 -20.28
CA THR A 8 -79.07 26.28 -19.54
C THR A 8 -77.89 25.42 -19.26
N ALA A 9 -77.80 24.98 -18.01
CA ALA A 9 -76.79 24.04 -17.49
C ALA A 9 -77.09 22.62 -17.96
N LEU A 10 -76.04 21.84 -18.13
CA LEU A 10 -76.09 20.40 -17.96
C LEU A 10 -74.73 19.90 -17.46
N LEU A 11 -74.82 19.31 -16.26
CA LEU A 11 -73.73 18.59 -15.60
C LEU A 11 -73.27 17.40 -16.42
N ALA A 12 -71.96 17.25 -16.52
CA ALA A 12 -71.35 15.96 -16.70
C ALA A 12 -70.02 15.91 -15.85
N ALA A 13 -70.11 15.13 -14.79
CA ALA A 13 -68.98 14.77 -13.96
C ALA A 13 -68.01 13.91 -14.76
N GLY A 14 -66.77 14.40 -14.92
CA GLY A 14 -65.70 13.67 -15.50
C GLY A 14 -64.51 13.70 -14.57
N ALA A 15 -64.23 12.57 -13.96
CA ALA A 15 -63.20 12.34 -12.95
C ALA A 15 -61.83 12.85 -13.38
N LEU A 16 -61.24 13.78 -12.61
CA LEU A 16 -59.81 14.05 -12.64
C LEU A 16 -59.09 12.90 -11.96
N VAL A 17 -58.50 12.02 -12.75
CA VAL A 17 -57.47 11.10 -12.30
C VAL A 17 -56.15 11.87 -12.32
N LEU A 18 -55.74 12.35 -11.16
CA LEU A 18 -54.37 12.78 -10.88
C LEU A 18 -53.51 11.54 -10.86
N ALA A 19 -52.96 11.18 -11.99
CA ALA A 19 -51.82 10.25 -12.05
C ALA A 19 -50.56 10.99 -11.60
N ALA A 20 -50.30 11.02 -10.29
CA ALA A 20 -48.98 11.28 -9.75
C ALA A 20 -48.14 10.07 -10.03
N GLY A 21 -47.56 10.01 -11.21
CA GLY A 21 -46.56 9.04 -11.59
C GLY A 21 -45.18 9.43 -11.04
N CYS A 22 -44.97 9.25 -9.75
CA CYS A 22 -43.60 9.11 -9.23
C CYS A 22 -43.10 7.69 -9.56
N SER A 23 -42.65 7.50 -10.77
CA SER A 23 -41.82 6.33 -11.14
C SER A 23 -40.37 6.73 -11.11
N SER A 24 -39.80 6.83 -9.92
CA SER A 24 -38.39 7.11 -9.73
C SER A 24 -37.53 5.85 -9.56
N SER A 25 -38.09 4.63 -9.70
CA SER A 25 -37.37 3.39 -9.46
C SER A 25 -37.20 2.48 -10.69
N GLY A 26 -38.05 2.59 -11.70
CA GLY A 26 -38.06 1.62 -12.80
C GLY A 26 -36.91 1.73 -13.83
N GLY A 27 -36.35 2.94 -14.02
CA GLY A 27 -35.23 3.14 -14.94
C GLY A 27 -33.87 2.77 -14.34
N LYS A 28 -33.70 3.06 -13.05
CA LYS A 28 -32.45 2.80 -12.34
C LYS A 28 -32.21 1.31 -12.09
N GLU A 29 -33.24 0.56 -11.73
CA GLU A 29 -33.12 -0.91 -11.55
C GLU A 29 -32.82 -1.65 -12.85
N ALA A 30 -33.28 -1.16 -14.01
CA ALA A 30 -32.99 -1.76 -15.31
C ALA A 30 -31.55 -1.46 -15.77
N GLU A 31 -30.97 -0.32 -15.40
CA GLU A 31 -29.56 0.00 -15.64
C GLU A 31 -28.65 -0.72 -14.65
N GLU A 32 -28.98 -0.75 -13.37
CA GLU A 32 -28.21 -1.49 -12.35
C GLU A 32 -28.22 -3.00 -12.57
N SER A 33 -29.28 -3.57 -13.11
CA SER A 33 -29.30 -5.01 -13.47
C SER A 33 -28.51 -5.33 -14.74
N LYS A 34 -28.27 -4.37 -15.64
CA LYS A 34 -27.35 -4.54 -16.77
C LYS A 34 -25.88 -4.38 -16.35
N GLU A 35 -25.58 -3.55 -15.36
CA GLU A 35 -24.24 -3.40 -14.82
C GLU A 35 -23.82 -4.60 -13.94
N ARG A 36 -24.74 -5.33 -13.31
CA ARG A 36 -24.48 -6.55 -12.54
C ARG A 36 -24.17 -7.79 -13.38
N GLY A 37 -24.27 -7.71 -14.67
CA GLY A 37 -23.79 -8.73 -15.60
C GLY A 37 -22.28 -8.64 -15.80
N GLY A 38 -21.50 -9.17 -14.89
CA GLY A 38 -20.15 -9.73 -14.96
C GLY A 38 -19.06 -9.18 -15.88
N GLY A 39 -19.16 -7.98 -16.41
CA GLY A 39 -18.09 -7.30 -17.13
C GLY A 39 -17.78 -5.97 -16.46
N GLY A 40 -16.71 -5.90 -15.66
CA GLY A 40 -16.25 -4.63 -15.10
C GLY A 40 -16.11 -3.60 -16.24
N VAL A 41 -16.70 -2.41 -16.04
CA VAL A 41 -16.59 -1.31 -17.00
C VAL A 41 -15.11 -0.94 -17.12
N VAL A 42 -14.53 -1.15 -18.30
CA VAL A 42 -13.18 -0.71 -18.65
C VAL A 42 -13.27 0.72 -19.16
N ALA A 43 -12.36 1.58 -18.77
CA ALA A 43 -12.32 2.97 -19.23
C ALA A 43 -12.23 3.03 -20.77
N ASP A 44 -13.09 3.82 -21.39
CA ASP A 44 -13.09 4.09 -22.83
C ASP A 44 -12.06 5.19 -23.16
N THR A 45 -10.79 4.87 -22.92
CA THR A 45 -9.64 5.73 -23.19
C THR A 45 -8.60 4.98 -24.01
N PRO A 46 -7.77 5.67 -24.81
CA PRO A 46 -6.64 5.04 -25.48
C PRO A 46 -5.78 4.23 -24.50
N ARG A 47 -5.38 3.02 -24.91
CA ARG A 47 -4.58 2.15 -24.05
C ARG A 47 -3.24 2.80 -23.73
N MET A 48 -2.94 2.91 -22.43
CA MET A 48 -1.68 3.41 -21.89
C MET A 48 -0.74 2.26 -21.55
N LYS A 49 0.58 2.55 -21.55
CA LYS A 49 1.61 1.65 -20.99
C LYS A 49 2.15 2.27 -19.72
N VAL A 50 2.02 1.57 -18.60
CA VAL A 50 2.57 1.96 -17.31
C VAL A 50 3.55 0.92 -16.82
N ALA A 51 4.78 1.32 -16.54
CA ALA A 51 5.81 0.47 -15.97
C ALA A 51 5.95 0.71 -14.46
N MET A 52 5.99 -0.36 -13.67
CA MET A 52 6.33 -0.32 -12.25
C MET A 52 7.68 -0.99 -12.04
N VAL A 53 8.62 -0.23 -11.44
CA VAL A 53 9.98 -0.71 -11.15
C VAL A 53 10.23 -0.62 -9.66
N THR A 54 10.40 -1.76 -9.00
CA THR A 54 10.58 -1.83 -7.55
C THR A 54 11.97 -2.35 -7.16
N HIS A 55 12.32 -2.21 -5.88
CA HIS A 55 13.53 -2.78 -5.28
C HIS A 55 13.31 -4.20 -4.72
N SER A 56 12.26 -4.89 -5.19
CA SER A 56 11.94 -6.25 -4.75
C SER A 56 13.13 -7.20 -4.95
N GLY A 57 13.38 -8.00 -3.94
CA GLY A 57 14.22 -9.18 -4.04
C GLY A 57 13.41 -10.40 -4.47
N GLU A 58 14.11 -11.49 -4.79
CA GLU A 58 13.49 -12.77 -5.12
C GLU A 58 12.74 -13.32 -3.88
N GLY A 59 11.50 -13.78 -4.10
CA GLY A 59 10.67 -14.37 -3.05
C GLY A 59 10.01 -13.40 -2.08
N ASP A 60 10.10 -12.08 -2.32
CA ASP A 60 9.42 -11.08 -1.50
C ASP A 60 7.94 -10.93 -1.90
N THR A 61 7.08 -11.61 -1.16
CA THR A 61 5.63 -11.69 -1.41
C THR A 61 4.88 -10.37 -1.15
N PHE A 62 5.49 -9.40 -0.47
CA PHE A 62 4.92 -8.06 -0.30
C PHE A 62 4.59 -7.43 -1.66
N TRP A 63 5.49 -7.59 -2.62
CA TRP A 63 5.32 -7.00 -3.96
C TRP A 63 4.27 -7.70 -4.81
N ASP A 64 3.90 -8.95 -4.49
CA ASP A 64 2.76 -9.62 -5.13
C ASP A 64 1.44 -8.91 -4.80
N ILE A 65 1.30 -8.44 -3.56
CA ILE A 65 0.13 -7.67 -3.11
C ILE A 65 0.09 -6.30 -3.81
N VAL A 66 1.21 -5.60 -3.89
CA VAL A 66 1.33 -4.32 -4.62
C VAL A 66 0.95 -4.52 -6.09
N GLN A 67 1.51 -5.54 -6.75
CA GLN A 67 1.21 -5.85 -8.15
C GLN A 67 -0.27 -6.21 -8.35
N LYS A 68 -0.88 -6.92 -7.40
CA LYS A 68 -2.30 -7.29 -7.48
C LYS A 68 -3.19 -6.04 -7.51
N GLY A 69 -2.92 -5.06 -6.64
CA GLY A 69 -3.60 -3.78 -6.66
C GLY A 69 -3.39 -3.03 -7.98
N ALA A 70 -2.15 -2.94 -8.44
CA ALA A 70 -1.79 -2.30 -9.71
C ALA A 70 -2.49 -2.94 -10.92
N LYS A 71 -2.55 -4.28 -10.98
CA LYS A 71 -3.22 -5.03 -12.06
C LYS A 71 -4.73 -4.79 -12.08
N VAL A 72 -5.37 -4.62 -10.92
CA VAL A 72 -6.81 -4.32 -10.84
C VAL A 72 -7.08 -2.92 -11.37
N ALA A 73 -6.31 -1.91 -10.97
CA ALA A 73 -6.42 -0.55 -11.53
C ALA A 73 -6.13 -0.56 -13.04
N ALA A 74 -5.07 -1.22 -13.47
CA ALA A 74 -4.69 -1.32 -14.87
C ALA A 74 -5.80 -1.91 -15.75
N LYS A 75 -6.48 -2.97 -15.28
CA LYS A 75 -7.63 -3.56 -15.97
C LYS A 75 -8.79 -2.58 -16.07
N LYS A 76 -9.10 -1.88 -14.99
CA LYS A 76 -10.17 -0.88 -14.94
C LYS A 76 -9.90 0.28 -15.89
N ASP A 77 -8.66 0.75 -15.96
CA ASP A 77 -8.25 1.98 -16.63
C ASP A 77 -7.72 1.76 -18.07
N ASN A 78 -7.88 0.56 -18.63
CA ASN A 78 -7.36 0.18 -19.95
C ASN A 78 -5.84 0.40 -20.07
N VAL A 79 -5.08 0.01 -19.05
CA VAL A 79 -3.62 0.15 -18.99
C VAL A 79 -2.93 -1.19 -19.26
N GLU A 80 -1.90 -1.17 -20.09
CA GLU A 80 -0.91 -2.25 -20.20
C GLU A 80 0.09 -2.06 -19.05
N PHE A 81 0.01 -2.97 -18.06
CA PHE A 81 0.86 -2.93 -16.88
C PHE A 81 2.12 -3.77 -17.08
N LEU A 82 3.26 -3.15 -16.94
CA LEU A 82 4.58 -3.76 -17.02
C LEU A 82 5.23 -3.73 -15.65
N TYR A 83 5.89 -4.83 -15.26
CA TYR A 83 6.56 -4.92 -13.96
C TYR A 83 7.99 -5.42 -14.12
N ALA A 84 8.91 -4.78 -13.42
CA ALA A 84 10.28 -5.23 -13.26
C ALA A 84 10.78 -4.89 -11.85
N ALA A 85 11.76 -5.66 -11.34
CA ALA A 85 12.31 -5.44 -10.02
C ALA A 85 13.78 -5.82 -9.96
N ASN A 86 14.53 -5.09 -9.15
CA ASN A 86 15.88 -5.49 -8.74
C ASN A 86 16.24 -4.81 -7.42
N LYS A 87 16.76 -5.57 -6.46
CA LYS A 87 17.17 -5.06 -5.14
C LYS A 87 18.44 -4.17 -5.22
N GLU A 88 19.25 -4.32 -6.27
CA GLU A 88 20.42 -3.49 -6.48
C GLU A 88 20.04 -2.18 -7.19
N GLY A 89 20.31 -1.05 -6.54
CA GLY A 89 19.88 0.26 -7.03
C GLY A 89 20.36 0.62 -8.44
N LYS A 90 21.56 0.20 -8.82
CA LYS A 90 22.08 0.42 -10.19
C LYS A 90 21.27 -0.37 -11.23
N GLU A 91 20.97 -1.63 -10.93
CA GLU A 91 20.18 -2.49 -11.78
C GLU A 91 18.71 -1.98 -11.87
N GLN A 92 18.16 -1.53 -10.72
CA GLN A 92 16.85 -0.87 -10.72
C GLN A 92 16.85 0.36 -11.63
N ALA A 93 17.90 1.18 -11.59
CA ALA A 93 18.04 2.35 -12.46
C ALA A 93 18.10 1.96 -13.95
N GLN A 94 18.76 0.86 -14.32
CA GLN A 94 18.79 0.36 -15.70
C GLN A 94 17.40 -0.09 -16.18
N LEU A 95 16.61 -0.72 -15.30
CA LEU A 95 15.23 -1.10 -15.61
C LEU A 95 14.37 0.14 -15.88
N VAL A 96 14.49 1.18 -15.07
CA VAL A 96 13.81 2.46 -15.32
C VAL A 96 14.24 3.06 -16.66
N GLN A 97 15.56 3.06 -16.96
CA GLN A 97 16.07 3.56 -18.24
C GLN A 97 15.47 2.78 -19.43
N THR A 98 15.35 1.47 -19.32
CA THR A 98 14.73 0.63 -20.36
C THR A 98 13.31 1.08 -20.68
N TYR A 99 12.50 1.41 -19.65
CA TYR A 99 11.13 1.88 -19.87
C TYR A 99 11.06 3.32 -20.40
N ILE A 100 12.03 4.17 -20.06
CA ILE A 100 12.17 5.49 -20.71
C ILE A 100 12.40 5.31 -22.22
N ASP A 101 13.30 4.41 -22.59
CA ASP A 101 13.63 4.14 -24.00
C ASP A 101 12.46 3.51 -24.77
N GLN A 102 11.62 2.74 -24.09
CA GLN A 102 10.36 2.20 -24.61
C GLN A 102 9.24 3.25 -24.70
N LYS A 103 9.46 4.47 -24.19
CA LYS A 103 8.50 5.57 -24.21
C LYS A 103 7.16 5.19 -23.58
N VAL A 104 7.19 4.54 -22.40
CA VAL A 104 5.97 4.25 -21.65
C VAL A 104 5.23 5.54 -21.28
N ASP A 105 3.91 5.46 -21.03
CA ASP A 105 3.08 6.62 -20.72
C ASP A 105 3.18 7.07 -19.25
N GLY A 106 3.73 6.21 -18.37
CA GLY A 106 3.96 6.53 -16.97
C GLY A 106 4.88 5.53 -16.30
N ILE A 107 5.56 5.96 -15.25
CA ILE A 107 6.46 5.12 -14.44
C ILE A 107 6.07 5.20 -12.99
N VAL A 108 5.91 4.04 -12.35
CA VAL A 108 5.84 3.87 -10.90
C VAL A 108 7.20 3.37 -10.42
N VAL A 109 7.79 3.98 -9.40
CA VAL A 109 9.13 3.57 -8.93
C VAL A 109 9.26 3.68 -7.42
N THR A 110 10.03 2.79 -6.81
CA THR A 110 10.44 2.87 -5.40
C THR A 110 11.80 3.53 -5.27
N LEU A 111 12.00 4.29 -4.20
CA LEU A 111 13.24 5.04 -3.95
C LEU A 111 13.99 4.51 -2.71
N ALA A 112 14.11 3.17 -2.56
CA ALA A 112 14.79 2.55 -1.42
C ALA A 112 16.27 2.92 -1.33
N LYS A 113 16.92 3.08 -2.48
CA LYS A 113 18.31 3.56 -2.65
C LYS A 113 18.29 4.82 -3.52
N PRO A 114 17.88 5.98 -2.97
CA PRO A 114 17.52 7.17 -3.74
C PRO A 114 18.67 7.70 -4.58
N GLU A 115 19.90 7.65 -4.08
CA GLU A 115 21.09 8.13 -4.81
C GLU A 115 21.33 7.34 -6.11
N ALA A 116 21.02 6.04 -6.11
CA ALA A 116 21.21 5.20 -7.28
C ALA A 116 20.19 5.44 -8.40
N VAL A 117 18.97 5.85 -8.03
CA VAL A 117 17.85 6.02 -8.99
C VAL A 117 17.52 7.48 -9.30
N ARG A 118 18.11 8.44 -8.56
CA ARG A 118 17.82 9.88 -8.70
C ARG A 118 17.90 10.36 -10.15
N ASP A 119 19.01 10.11 -10.81
CA ASP A 119 19.29 10.69 -12.11
C ASP A 119 18.39 10.10 -13.20
N VAL A 120 18.09 8.81 -13.14
CA VAL A 120 17.19 8.16 -14.09
C VAL A 120 15.72 8.58 -13.89
N VAL A 121 15.29 8.80 -12.63
CA VAL A 121 13.94 9.34 -12.35
C VAL A 121 13.81 10.75 -12.88
N LYS A 122 14.78 11.64 -12.63
CA LYS A 122 14.80 12.99 -13.22
C LYS A 122 14.82 12.97 -14.73
N LYS A 123 15.52 12.01 -15.34
CA LYS A 123 15.55 11.81 -16.80
C LYS A 123 14.17 11.42 -17.34
N ALA A 124 13.43 10.53 -16.65
CA ALA A 124 12.06 10.19 -17.02
C ALA A 124 11.16 11.43 -17.03
N VAL A 125 11.21 12.22 -15.96
CA VAL A 125 10.45 13.47 -15.83
C VAL A 125 10.82 14.47 -16.91
N ALA A 126 12.11 14.67 -17.19
CA ALA A 126 12.61 15.55 -18.26
C ALA A 126 12.19 15.08 -19.66
N ALA A 127 12.00 13.79 -19.87
CA ALA A 127 11.46 13.21 -21.10
C ALA A 127 9.94 13.36 -21.22
N GLY A 128 9.27 13.99 -20.24
CA GLY A 128 7.82 14.18 -20.21
C GLY A 128 7.03 12.95 -19.77
N ILE A 129 7.70 11.93 -19.21
CA ILE A 129 7.04 10.74 -18.65
C ILE A 129 6.68 11.05 -17.19
N PRO A 130 5.38 11.05 -16.82
CA PRO A 130 4.96 11.27 -15.46
C PRO A 130 5.45 10.10 -14.55
N VAL A 131 5.93 10.46 -13.36
CA VAL A 131 6.45 9.51 -12.39
C VAL A 131 5.63 9.59 -11.10
N VAL A 132 5.21 8.46 -10.57
CA VAL A 132 4.65 8.29 -9.23
C VAL A 132 5.63 7.43 -8.43
N THR A 133 5.96 7.84 -7.22
CA THR A 133 6.77 7.03 -6.33
C THR A 133 5.91 6.31 -5.32
N ILE A 134 6.30 5.10 -4.93
CA ILE A 134 5.57 4.31 -3.93
C ILE A 134 6.51 3.74 -2.88
N ASN A 135 5.93 3.39 -1.72
CA ASN A 135 6.56 2.64 -0.65
C ASN A 135 7.76 3.37 -0.02
N SER A 136 8.90 3.40 -0.68
CA SER A 136 10.17 3.86 -0.10
C SER A 136 10.62 5.22 -0.62
N GLY A 137 11.27 6.01 0.25
CA GLY A 137 11.97 7.26 -0.10
C GLY A 137 11.03 8.41 -0.47
N GLY A 138 9.86 8.47 0.17
CA GLY A 138 8.85 9.51 -0.07
C GLY A 138 9.39 10.93 0.06
N GLU A 139 10.34 11.15 0.95
CA GLU A 139 11.02 12.43 1.17
C GLU A 139 11.80 12.93 -0.04
N PHE A 140 12.25 12.03 -0.93
CA PHE A 140 12.98 12.37 -2.16
C PHE A 140 12.06 12.58 -3.36
N SER A 141 10.83 12.07 -3.29
CA SER A 141 9.88 12.01 -4.42
C SER A 141 9.73 13.35 -5.15
N ARG A 142 9.39 14.39 -4.41
CA ARG A 142 9.19 15.74 -4.97
C ARG A 142 10.49 16.34 -5.53
N ALA A 143 11.61 16.14 -4.86
CA ALA A 143 12.92 16.63 -5.29
C ALA A 143 13.40 15.98 -6.59
N PHE A 144 12.90 14.77 -6.89
CA PHE A 144 13.18 14.07 -8.15
C PHE A 144 12.18 14.42 -9.26
N GLY A 145 11.13 15.20 -8.95
CA GLY A 145 10.14 15.69 -9.91
C GLY A 145 8.94 14.74 -10.11
N ALA A 146 8.75 13.77 -9.23
CA ALA A 146 7.57 12.91 -9.29
C ALA A 146 6.28 13.70 -8.97
N LEU A 147 5.15 13.25 -9.51
CA LEU A 147 3.83 13.84 -9.29
C LEU A 147 3.43 13.77 -7.82
N THR A 148 3.57 12.59 -7.24
CA THR A 148 3.22 12.31 -5.84
C THR A 148 3.99 11.10 -5.34
N HIS A 149 3.95 10.89 -4.02
CA HIS A 149 4.35 9.67 -3.35
C HIS A 149 3.13 9.00 -2.71
N ILE A 150 3.01 7.68 -2.86
CA ILE A 150 1.94 6.89 -2.25
C ILE A 150 2.60 5.82 -1.37
N GLY A 151 2.45 5.96 -0.06
CA GLY A 151 3.11 5.08 0.91
C GLY A 151 2.79 5.50 2.34
N GLN A 152 3.58 5.05 3.29
CA GLN A 152 3.51 5.57 4.67
C GLN A 152 4.69 6.51 4.95
N ASP A 153 4.58 7.31 6.01
CA ASP A 153 5.74 7.99 6.57
C ASP A 153 6.48 7.00 7.48
N GLU A 154 7.65 6.58 7.05
CA GLU A 154 8.40 5.51 7.71
C GLU A 154 8.94 5.91 9.08
N SER A 155 9.26 7.18 9.28
CA SER A 155 9.64 7.72 10.59
C SER A 155 8.46 7.69 11.55
N VAL A 156 7.29 8.16 11.10
CA VAL A 156 6.05 8.15 11.90
C VAL A 156 5.62 6.72 12.21
N ALA A 157 5.78 5.79 11.27
CA ALA A 157 5.49 4.39 11.50
C ALA A 157 6.42 3.76 12.55
N GLY A 158 7.71 4.09 12.49
CA GLY A 158 8.67 3.71 13.53
C GLY A 158 8.36 4.33 14.90
N GLU A 159 7.98 5.61 14.93
CA GLU A 159 7.57 6.30 16.16
C GLU A 159 6.36 5.62 16.81
N ALA A 160 5.36 5.24 16.02
CA ALA A 160 4.19 4.51 16.52
C ALA A 160 4.55 3.14 17.12
N VAL A 161 5.54 2.44 16.56
CA VAL A 161 6.08 1.20 17.14
C VAL A 161 6.74 1.47 18.48
N GLY A 162 7.57 2.51 18.59
CA GLY A 162 8.23 2.87 19.84
C GLY A 162 7.22 3.21 20.96
N GLU A 163 6.15 3.93 20.63
CA GLU A 163 5.05 4.23 21.55
C GLU A 163 4.30 2.96 21.99
N GLU A 164 4.01 2.04 21.06
CA GLU A 164 3.34 0.77 21.37
C GLU A 164 4.22 -0.11 22.26
N LEU A 165 5.54 -0.18 22.04
CA LEU A 165 6.48 -0.89 22.93
C LEU A 165 6.50 -0.29 24.33
N ASN A 166 6.42 1.05 24.46
CA ASN A 166 6.28 1.70 25.75
C ASN A 166 4.99 1.31 26.48
N ALA A 167 3.86 1.34 25.75
CA ALA A 167 2.56 0.95 26.29
C ALA A 167 2.54 -0.50 26.77
N ARG A 168 3.36 -1.37 26.15
CA ARG A 168 3.55 -2.78 26.54
C ARG A 168 4.62 -2.97 27.61
N GLY A 169 5.20 -1.90 28.13
CA GLY A 169 6.19 -1.94 29.22
C GLY A 169 7.55 -2.52 28.83
N LYS A 170 7.87 -2.60 27.53
CA LYS A 170 9.15 -3.09 27.03
C LYS A 170 10.30 -2.16 27.44
N LYS A 171 11.50 -2.73 27.53
CA LYS A 171 12.71 -2.02 27.99
C LYS A 171 13.88 -2.15 27.03
N LYS A 172 14.00 -3.26 26.32
CA LYS A 172 15.13 -3.53 25.42
C LYS A 172 14.66 -4.20 24.13
N ALA A 173 14.75 -3.48 23.02
CA ALA A 173 14.30 -3.94 21.72
C ALA A 173 15.48 -4.17 20.76
N VAL A 174 15.32 -5.12 19.85
CA VAL A 174 16.15 -5.32 18.67
C VAL A 174 15.33 -4.99 17.43
N CYS A 175 15.80 -4.05 16.61
CA CYS A 175 15.22 -3.72 15.30
C CYS A 175 15.99 -4.46 14.21
N VAL A 176 15.31 -5.35 13.47
CA VAL A 176 15.93 -6.26 12.49
C VAL A 176 15.84 -5.66 11.10
N ILE A 177 16.99 -5.23 10.56
CA ILE A 177 17.12 -4.65 9.21
C ILE A 177 17.55 -5.75 8.25
N HIS A 178 16.70 -6.08 7.29
CA HIS A 178 16.93 -7.16 6.33
C HIS A 178 17.44 -6.68 4.95
N GLU A 179 17.51 -5.37 4.73
CA GLU A 179 18.09 -4.77 3.53
C GLU A 179 18.88 -3.51 3.93
N GLN A 180 20.21 -3.65 3.97
CA GLN A 180 21.09 -2.54 4.32
C GLN A 180 21.06 -1.45 3.24
N GLY A 181 21.07 -0.17 3.68
CA GLY A 181 21.03 0.99 2.80
C GLY A 181 19.62 1.26 2.21
N ASN A 182 18.61 0.53 2.63
CA ASN A 182 17.22 0.88 2.37
C ASN A 182 16.77 1.97 3.34
N VAL A 183 16.63 3.20 2.83
CA VAL A 183 16.31 4.39 3.65
C VAL A 183 15.02 4.22 4.47
N SER A 184 14.04 3.48 3.98
CA SER A 184 12.77 3.25 4.68
C SER A 184 12.95 2.35 5.90
N LEU A 185 13.72 1.27 5.77
CA LEU A 185 13.98 0.38 6.91
C LEU A 185 14.81 1.07 7.99
N GLU A 186 15.77 1.89 7.58
CA GLU A 186 16.57 2.69 8.51
C GLU A 186 15.72 3.74 9.21
N ALA A 187 14.80 4.41 8.49
CA ALA A 187 13.87 5.38 9.05
C ALA A 187 12.90 4.75 10.06
N ARG A 188 12.40 3.52 9.80
CA ARG A 188 11.57 2.76 10.77
C ARG A 188 12.32 2.54 12.07
N CYS A 189 13.55 1.99 12.03
CA CYS A 189 14.34 1.76 13.24
C CYS A 189 14.72 3.07 13.95
N ALA A 190 15.02 4.15 13.21
CA ALA A 190 15.29 5.46 13.77
C ALA A 190 14.04 6.03 14.48
N GLY A 191 12.86 5.87 13.89
CA GLY A 191 11.58 6.26 14.48
C GLY A 191 11.31 5.52 15.80
N VAL A 192 11.56 4.18 15.84
CA VAL A 192 11.46 3.40 17.08
C VAL A 192 12.37 3.99 18.16
N LYS A 193 13.64 4.26 17.82
CA LYS A 193 14.60 4.87 18.77
C LYS A 193 14.16 6.25 19.29
N LYS A 194 13.44 7.01 18.50
CA LYS A 194 13.03 8.38 18.83
C LYS A 194 11.97 8.42 19.93
N THR A 195 11.04 7.47 19.96
CA THR A 195 9.90 7.48 20.89
C THR A 195 9.98 6.39 21.96
N PHE A 196 10.69 5.30 21.72
CA PHE A 196 10.85 4.24 22.70
C PHE A 196 11.72 4.68 23.87
N LYS A 197 11.20 4.56 25.08
CA LYS A 197 11.89 4.97 26.33
C LYS A 197 12.96 3.98 26.79
N GLY A 198 12.97 2.77 26.21
CA GLY A 198 13.99 1.75 26.43
C GLY A 198 15.17 1.90 25.48
N SER A 199 16.00 0.87 25.38
CA SER A 199 17.11 0.82 24.43
C SER A 199 16.72 0.06 23.16
N VAL A 200 17.19 0.54 22.00
CA VAL A 200 17.00 -0.14 20.69
C VAL A 200 18.36 -0.37 20.06
N GLU A 201 18.61 -1.61 19.68
CA GLU A 201 19.78 -1.99 18.89
C GLU A 201 19.36 -2.45 17.49
N ASN A 202 20.05 -1.99 16.44
CA ASN A 202 19.82 -2.49 15.10
C ASN A 202 20.59 -3.80 14.89
N LEU A 203 19.91 -4.79 14.31
CA LEU A 203 20.50 -6.06 13.90
C LEU A 203 20.33 -6.22 12.39
N ASN A 204 21.44 -6.19 11.66
CA ASN A 204 21.43 -6.45 10.24
C ASN A 204 21.41 -7.96 9.97
N VAL A 205 20.55 -8.41 9.06
CA VAL A 205 20.44 -9.79 8.62
C VAL A 205 20.48 -9.89 7.10
N GLU A 206 20.75 -11.08 6.57
CA GLU A 206 20.75 -11.35 5.12
C GLU A 206 19.34 -11.63 4.62
N GLY A 207 18.65 -10.61 4.11
CA GLY A 207 17.21 -10.70 3.74
C GLY A 207 16.86 -11.72 2.66
N THR A 208 17.82 -12.08 1.82
CA THR A 208 17.64 -13.12 0.78
C THR A 208 17.98 -14.53 1.26
N ASN A 209 18.43 -14.67 2.51
CA ASN A 209 18.78 -15.96 3.11
C ASN A 209 18.05 -16.13 4.47
N MET A 210 16.81 -16.61 4.41
CA MET A 210 15.97 -16.74 5.59
C MET A 210 16.56 -17.67 6.68
N PRO A 211 17.19 -18.82 6.36
CA PRO A 211 17.90 -19.63 7.37
C PRO A 211 19.01 -18.86 8.08
N ALA A 212 19.84 -18.11 7.34
CA ALA A 212 20.91 -17.28 7.93
C ALA A 212 20.33 -16.15 8.80
N SER A 213 19.26 -15.49 8.35
CA SER A 213 18.56 -14.48 9.13
C SER A 213 17.99 -15.05 10.44
N THR A 214 17.34 -16.21 10.40
CA THR A 214 16.85 -16.90 11.58
C THR A 214 17.98 -17.22 12.58
N SER A 215 19.09 -17.76 12.09
CA SER A 215 20.25 -18.09 12.91
C SER A 215 20.89 -16.84 13.54
N THR A 216 21.00 -15.74 12.81
CA THR A 216 21.54 -14.47 13.31
C THR A 216 20.64 -13.89 14.41
N ILE A 217 19.31 -13.88 14.23
CA ILE A 217 18.35 -13.43 15.25
C ILE A 217 18.43 -14.35 16.50
N GLN A 218 18.49 -15.67 16.30
CA GLN A 218 18.62 -16.62 17.40
C GLN A 218 19.91 -16.39 18.20
N ALA A 219 21.03 -16.26 17.54
CA ALA A 219 22.32 -15.98 18.20
C ALA A 219 22.28 -14.67 18.99
N LYS A 220 21.65 -13.63 18.44
CA LYS A 220 21.45 -12.36 19.15
C LYS A 220 20.64 -12.53 20.41
N LEU A 221 19.52 -13.24 20.36
CA LEU A 221 18.67 -13.49 21.51
C LEU A 221 19.35 -14.35 22.58
N GLN A 222 20.22 -15.29 22.19
CA GLN A 222 21.02 -16.10 23.12
C GLN A 222 22.11 -15.28 23.80
N ALA A 223 22.80 -14.42 23.04
CA ALA A 223 23.90 -13.59 23.57
C ALA A 223 23.40 -12.46 24.47
N THR A 224 22.15 -12.02 24.32
CA THR A 224 21.59 -10.86 25.00
C THR A 224 20.26 -11.25 25.67
N GLY A 225 20.36 -11.98 26.81
CA GLY A 225 19.23 -12.60 27.48
C GLY A 225 18.15 -11.65 28.06
N ASP A 226 18.39 -10.34 28.03
CA ASP A 226 17.49 -9.28 28.53
C ASP A 226 16.70 -8.56 27.39
N VAL A 227 16.82 -9.01 26.15
CA VAL A 227 15.97 -8.51 25.04
C VAL A 227 14.52 -8.95 25.28
N ASP A 228 13.62 -8.00 25.39
CA ASP A 228 12.20 -8.24 25.67
C ASP A 228 11.27 -7.91 24.49
N ALA A 229 11.80 -7.31 23.41
CA ALA A 229 11.10 -7.10 22.16
C ALA A 229 12.01 -7.28 20.92
N VAL A 230 11.46 -7.85 19.86
CA VAL A 230 12.04 -7.86 18.51
C VAL A 230 11.08 -7.17 17.59
N VAL A 231 11.58 -6.24 16.78
CA VAL A 231 10.83 -5.53 15.74
C VAL A 231 11.42 -5.92 14.39
N THR A 232 10.68 -6.66 13.59
CA THR A 232 11.06 -6.97 12.20
C THR A 232 10.40 -6.00 11.23
N LEU A 233 11.04 -5.77 10.09
CA LEU A 233 10.62 -4.73 9.14
C LEU A 233 9.94 -5.31 7.89
N GLY A 234 9.51 -6.56 7.96
CA GLY A 234 8.76 -7.25 6.92
C GLY A 234 8.18 -8.57 7.42
N ALA A 235 7.01 -8.96 6.92
CA ALA A 235 6.24 -10.10 7.38
C ALA A 235 7.00 -11.46 7.41
N PRO A 236 7.83 -11.83 6.41
CA PRO A 236 8.58 -13.10 6.46
C PRO A 236 9.52 -13.19 7.66
N PHE A 237 10.07 -12.06 8.12
CA PHE A 237 11.01 -12.01 9.24
C PHE A 237 10.33 -12.15 10.59
N ALA A 238 9.01 -11.93 10.70
CA ALA A 238 8.24 -12.25 11.90
C ALA A 238 8.26 -13.76 12.16
N ALA A 239 7.96 -14.57 11.15
CA ALA A 239 8.00 -16.04 11.27
C ALA A 239 9.40 -16.54 11.63
N ALA A 240 10.45 -16.01 10.98
CA ALA A 240 11.85 -16.31 11.30
C ALA A 240 12.18 -15.96 12.76
N SER A 241 11.70 -14.81 13.25
CA SER A 241 11.94 -14.36 14.64
C SER A 241 11.18 -15.19 15.66
N VAL A 242 9.96 -15.64 15.36
CA VAL A 242 9.21 -16.58 16.20
C VAL A 242 9.98 -17.91 16.34
N GLN A 243 10.52 -18.42 15.23
CA GLN A 243 11.36 -19.62 15.24
C GLN A 243 12.66 -19.40 16.03
N ALA A 244 13.37 -18.30 15.77
CA ALA A 244 14.60 -17.92 16.46
C ALA A 244 14.39 -17.78 17.98
N LYS A 245 13.30 -17.15 18.41
CA LYS A 245 12.91 -17.03 19.81
C LYS A 245 12.73 -18.40 20.46
N LYS A 246 12.04 -19.34 19.79
CA LYS A 246 11.85 -20.72 20.28
C LYS A 246 13.21 -21.45 20.43
N GLY A 247 14.08 -21.33 19.41
CA GLY A 247 15.43 -21.93 19.44
C GLY A 247 16.36 -21.33 20.49
N ALA A 248 16.24 -20.03 20.74
CA ALA A 248 16.99 -19.35 21.80
C ALA A 248 16.40 -19.54 23.21
N LYS A 249 15.21 -20.11 23.35
CA LYS A 249 14.43 -20.16 24.59
C LYS A 249 14.25 -18.76 25.23
N ALA A 250 14.14 -17.74 24.39
CA ALA A 250 13.98 -16.35 24.83
C ALA A 250 12.51 -16.00 25.09
N SER A 251 12.28 -14.98 25.92
CA SER A 251 10.93 -14.47 26.25
C SER A 251 10.52 -13.24 25.44
N ALA A 252 11.35 -12.76 24.54
CA ALA A 252 11.10 -11.56 23.73
C ALA A 252 9.76 -11.62 22.99
N GLU A 253 9.01 -10.52 22.99
CA GLU A 253 7.82 -10.36 22.14
C GLU A 253 8.24 -10.04 20.72
N ILE A 254 7.65 -10.72 19.76
CA ILE A 254 7.91 -10.48 18.33
C ILE A 254 6.87 -9.52 17.80
N ASN A 255 7.32 -8.47 17.13
CA ASN A 255 6.49 -7.46 16.47
C ASN A 255 7.03 -7.23 15.07
N THR A 256 6.18 -6.82 14.14
CA THR A 256 6.61 -6.72 12.74
C THR A 256 6.00 -5.52 12.02
N PHE A 257 6.59 -5.18 10.91
CA PHE A 257 5.93 -4.47 9.82
C PHE A 257 5.40 -5.48 8.83
N ASP A 258 4.36 -5.06 8.11
CA ASP A 258 3.63 -5.76 7.07
C ASP A 258 2.83 -6.98 7.55
N LEU A 259 1.86 -7.33 6.74
CA LEU A 259 0.97 -8.45 6.95
C LEU A 259 1.15 -9.50 5.86
N ASN A 260 0.89 -10.74 6.23
CA ASN A 260 0.58 -11.86 5.37
C ASN A 260 -0.26 -12.87 6.16
N ALA A 261 -0.68 -13.95 5.54
CA ALA A 261 -1.51 -14.97 6.20
C ALA A 261 -0.83 -15.57 7.45
N ASP A 262 0.50 -15.76 7.42
CA ASP A 262 1.26 -16.30 8.55
C ASP A 262 1.31 -15.32 9.73
N VAL A 263 1.56 -14.03 9.48
CA VAL A 263 1.56 -12.98 10.51
C VAL A 263 0.18 -12.87 11.15
N VAL A 264 -0.90 -12.90 10.36
CA VAL A 264 -2.28 -12.87 10.89
C VAL A 264 -2.55 -14.08 11.76
N LYS A 265 -2.12 -15.29 11.36
CA LYS A 265 -2.22 -16.51 12.15
C LYS A 265 -1.42 -16.38 13.47
N GLN A 266 -0.21 -15.85 13.42
CA GLN A 266 0.65 -15.64 14.60
C GLN A 266 0.09 -14.55 15.54
N LEU A 267 -0.53 -13.50 15.02
CA LEU A 267 -1.27 -12.51 15.82
C LEU A 267 -2.43 -13.17 16.55
N LYS A 268 -3.24 -14.00 15.88
CA LYS A 268 -4.34 -14.76 16.50
C LYS A 268 -3.84 -15.69 17.61
N ALA A 269 -2.70 -16.32 17.41
CA ALA A 269 -2.06 -17.22 18.37
C ALA A 269 -1.33 -16.49 19.51
N GLY A 270 -1.16 -15.17 19.45
CA GLY A 270 -0.37 -14.39 20.41
C GLY A 270 1.14 -14.60 20.30
N GLU A 271 1.62 -15.21 19.20
CA GLU A 271 3.06 -15.38 18.93
C GLU A 271 3.71 -14.09 18.44
N VAL A 272 2.93 -13.23 17.76
CA VAL A 272 3.26 -11.85 17.38
C VAL A 272 2.37 -10.90 18.19
N GLY A 273 2.96 -9.86 18.76
CA GLY A 273 2.28 -8.90 19.64
C GLY A 273 1.45 -7.89 18.85
N PHE A 274 2.03 -7.34 17.79
CA PHE A 274 1.36 -6.45 16.85
C PHE A 274 2.11 -6.42 15.50
N ALA A 275 1.42 -5.95 14.46
CA ALA A 275 2.00 -5.63 13.17
C ALA A 275 1.67 -4.18 12.76
N VAL A 276 2.53 -3.59 11.95
CA VAL A 276 2.28 -2.28 11.30
C VAL A 276 1.92 -2.54 9.84
N ASP A 277 0.70 -2.20 9.46
CA ASP A 277 0.23 -2.36 8.09
C ASP A 277 0.32 -1.03 7.32
N GLN A 278 0.86 -1.08 6.12
CA GLN A 278 1.00 0.04 5.20
C GLN A 278 0.11 -0.07 3.95
N GLN A 279 -0.75 -1.07 3.88
CA GLN A 279 -1.72 -1.28 2.80
C GLN A 279 -1.10 -1.38 1.40
N PRO A 280 -0.25 -2.38 1.14
CA PRO A 280 0.51 -2.50 -0.12
C PRO A 280 -0.36 -2.60 -1.38
N TYR A 281 -1.52 -3.26 -1.30
CA TYR A 281 -2.48 -3.31 -2.39
C TYR A 281 -2.92 -1.90 -2.83
N LEU A 282 -3.21 -1.04 -1.85
CA LEU A 282 -3.65 0.33 -2.09
C LEU A 282 -2.54 1.16 -2.76
N GLN A 283 -1.27 0.96 -2.37
CA GLN A 283 -0.14 1.64 -3.01
C GLN A 283 -0.07 1.32 -4.50
N GLY A 284 -0.16 0.04 -4.85
CA GLY A 284 -0.14 -0.38 -6.26
C GLY A 284 -1.33 0.11 -7.06
N TYR A 285 -2.54 0.00 -6.48
CA TYR A 285 -3.79 0.44 -7.10
C TYR A 285 -3.76 1.93 -7.41
N LEU A 286 -3.52 2.76 -6.39
CA LEU A 286 -3.55 4.21 -6.54
C LEU A 286 -2.45 4.73 -7.47
N ALA A 287 -1.29 4.07 -7.53
CA ALA A 287 -0.21 4.53 -8.38
C ALA A 287 -0.54 4.43 -9.87
N VAL A 288 -1.19 3.34 -10.29
CA VAL A 288 -1.64 3.17 -11.68
C VAL A 288 -2.82 4.08 -11.98
N ASP A 289 -3.80 4.15 -11.08
CA ASP A 289 -4.99 5.00 -11.19
C ASP A 289 -4.61 6.49 -11.31
N GLU A 290 -3.63 6.95 -10.51
CA GLU A 290 -3.12 8.32 -10.57
C GLU A 290 -2.45 8.65 -11.91
N LEU A 291 -1.63 7.74 -12.46
CA LEU A 291 -1.01 7.95 -13.76
C LEU A 291 -2.04 8.04 -14.88
N TRP A 292 -3.10 7.23 -14.81
CA TRP A 292 -4.22 7.30 -15.74
C TRP A 292 -4.98 8.62 -15.60
N LEU A 293 -5.35 9.02 -14.37
CA LEU A 293 -6.01 10.29 -14.09
C LEU A 293 -5.17 11.50 -14.55
N ASN A 294 -3.86 11.43 -14.35
CA ASN A 294 -2.96 12.48 -14.84
C ASN A 294 -2.94 12.56 -16.36
N LYS A 295 -2.93 11.42 -17.06
CA LYS A 295 -2.94 11.37 -18.54
C LYS A 295 -4.22 11.94 -19.11
N VAL A 296 -5.38 11.55 -18.58
CA VAL A 296 -6.69 11.91 -19.17
C VAL A 296 -7.21 13.27 -18.71
N ASN A 297 -6.93 13.67 -17.47
CA ASN A 297 -7.52 14.85 -16.84
C ASN A 297 -6.52 15.84 -16.25
N ARG A 298 -5.21 15.53 -16.29
CA ARG A 298 -4.16 16.31 -15.60
C ARG A 298 -4.36 16.43 -14.08
N ASN A 299 -5.09 15.51 -13.48
CA ASN A 299 -5.24 15.45 -12.04
C ASN A 299 -3.93 15.04 -11.36
N VAL A 300 -3.72 15.51 -10.13
CA VAL A 300 -2.65 15.10 -9.24
C VAL A 300 -3.20 15.03 -7.82
N ILE A 301 -3.11 13.87 -7.19
CA ILE A 301 -3.54 13.66 -5.80
C ILE A 301 -2.47 14.14 -4.80
N GLY A 302 -2.88 14.31 -3.55
CA GLY A 302 -1.99 14.65 -2.44
C GLY A 302 -1.74 16.15 -2.23
N GLY A 303 -2.10 17.04 -3.20
CA GLY A 303 -1.94 18.48 -3.04
C GLY A 303 -0.48 18.89 -2.77
N GLY A 304 0.50 18.21 -3.36
CA GLY A 304 1.93 18.41 -3.16
C GLY A 304 2.52 17.73 -1.92
N LYS A 305 1.72 16.90 -1.23
CA LYS A 305 2.15 16.07 -0.10
C LYS A 305 2.00 14.59 -0.46
N PRO A 306 2.70 13.67 0.25
CA PRO A 306 2.48 12.24 0.10
C PRO A 306 1.02 11.84 0.39
N VAL A 307 0.53 10.84 -0.32
CA VAL A 307 -0.74 10.16 -0.04
C VAL A 307 -0.44 9.00 0.90
N LEU A 308 -0.85 9.13 2.15
CA LEU A 308 -0.51 8.17 3.18
C LEU A 308 -1.42 6.95 3.13
N THR A 309 -0.81 5.76 3.11
CA THR A 309 -1.49 4.46 3.17
C THR A 309 -1.30 3.74 4.51
N GLY A 310 -0.65 4.36 5.46
CA GLY A 310 -0.35 3.89 6.81
C GLY A 310 0.40 4.95 7.63
N PRO A 311 0.84 4.63 8.85
CA PRO A 311 0.77 3.32 9.48
C PRO A 311 -0.59 2.98 10.11
N ALA A 312 -0.95 1.68 10.12
CA ALA A 312 -2.04 1.16 10.91
C ALA A 312 -1.52 0.05 11.85
N LEU A 313 -1.70 0.21 13.17
CA LEU A 313 -1.32 -0.81 14.14
C LEU A 313 -2.39 -1.91 14.19
N ILE A 314 -2.00 -3.12 13.84
CA ILE A 314 -2.83 -4.31 13.81
C ILE A 314 -2.46 -5.18 15.01
N ARG A 315 -3.44 -5.45 15.87
CA ARG A 315 -3.30 -6.24 17.09
C ARG A 315 -4.11 -7.53 16.98
N GLN A 316 -3.98 -8.42 17.95
CA GLN A 316 -4.69 -9.69 17.99
C GLN A 316 -6.21 -9.55 17.74
N LYS A 317 -6.85 -8.53 18.31
CA LYS A 317 -8.29 -8.27 18.16
C LYS A 317 -8.71 -7.94 16.71
N ASP A 318 -7.78 -7.43 15.90
CA ASP A 318 -8.01 -7.00 14.52
C ASP A 318 -7.76 -8.14 13.52
N ALA A 319 -7.09 -9.20 13.95
CA ALA A 319 -6.56 -10.27 13.10
C ALA A 319 -7.66 -11.10 12.40
N GLU A 320 -8.82 -11.31 13.06
CA GLU A 320 -9.91 -12.08 12.47
C GLU A 320 -10.47 -11.46 11.21
N ALA A 321 -10.68 -10.13 11.23
CA ALA A 321 -11.20 -9.37 10.09
C ALA A 321 -10.24 -9.35 8.87
N LEU A 322 -8.95 -9.65 9.09
CA LEU A 322 -7.91 -9.62 8.06
C LEU A 322 -7.55 -11.01 7.53
N ALA A 323 -8.02 -12.09 8.15
CA ALA A 323 -7.60 -13.44 7.83
C ALA A 323 -7.89 -13.85 6.39
N GLU A 324 -9.10 -13.60 5.90
CA GLU A 324 -9.50 -13.88 4.53
C GLU A 324 -8.77 -12.96 3.53
N LEU A 325 -8.68 -11.67 3.84
CA LEU A 325 -8.03 -10.67 2.98
C LEU A 325 -6.53 -10.95 2.76
N THR A 326 -5.83 -11.40 3.82
CA THR A 326 -4.41 -11.78 3.70
C THR A 326 -4.23 -13.11 2.99
N ALA A 327 -5.14 -14.08 3.15
CA ALA A 327 -5.14 -15.32 2.39
C ALA A 327 -5.37 -15.07 0.89
N ASP A 328 -6.22 -14.12 0.56
CA ASP A 328 -6.49 -13.69 -0.81
C ASP A 328 -5.38 -12.76 -1.38
N GLY A 329 -4.41 -12.36 -0.59
CA GLY A 329 -3.35 -11.45 -1.01
C GLY A 329 -3.87 -10.08 -1.43
N THR A 330 -4.85 -9.55 -0.71
CA THR A 330 -5.39 -8.19 -0.90
C THR A 330 -5.03 -7.26 0.28
N ARG A 331 -4.38 -7.87 1.29
CA ARG A 331 -3.91 -7.14 2.46
C ARG A 331 -2.55 -7.61 2.92
#